data_f562fcdbbd341fc1ea76366e87ca9543
#
_entry.id   f562fcdbbd341fc1ea76366e87ca9543
#
_cell.length_a   1.000
_cell.length_b   1.000
_cell.length_c   1.000
_cell.angle_alpha   90.00
_cell.angle_beta   90.00
_cell.angle_gamma   90.00
#
_symmetry.space_group_name_H-M   'P 1'
#
loop_
_entity.id
_entity.type
_entity.pdbx_description
1 polymer ?
#
loop_
_entity_poly.entity_id
_entity_poly.type
_entity_poly.pdbx_seq_one_letter_code
_entity_poly.pdbx_strand_id
1 'polypeptide(L)'
;MTGIYLNVLHEIATSGTTFKDKNALLTGIGKGSIGIEILKGLLSGGAHVIITTSRYNRTTVEYYQSIYQTIGSQGSALTVVPFNQGSKQDVEALVDYIYTTLGMDLDYILPFAAIPENGCEIDGLNDKFELAHHIMLVNLLHIVGTVKGKKASHQFITRPMQVILPLSPNHGLFGNDGIYSESKISLETLFNH
;
A
#
# COMPACT_ATOMS: atom_id res chain seq x y z
N MET A 1 7.26 16.22 -25.14
CA MET A 1 7.34 15.66 -23.79
C MET A 1 7.87 16.63 -22.76
N THR A 2 9.00 17.30 -23.00
CA THR A 2 9.64 18.23 -22.05
C THR A 2 8.71 19.37 -21.60
N GLY A 3 7.91 19.98 -22.51
CA GLY A 3 6.99 21.06 -22.17
C GLY A 3 5.86 20.62 -21.24
N ILE A 4 5.30 19.43 -21.42
CA ILE A 4 4.27 18.88 -20.55
C ILE A 4 4.86 18.64 -19.15
N TYR A 5 6.06 18.09 -19.08
CA TYR A 5 6.76 17.85 -17.83
C TYR A 5 7.02 19.15 -17.03
N LEU A 6 7.51 20.16 -17.71
CA LEU A 6 7.77 21.48 -17.09
C LEU A 6 6.50 22.17 -16.64
N ASN A 7 5.40 22.05 -17.39
CA ASN A 7 4.11 22.59 -16.98
C ASN A 7 3.57 21.88 -15.73
N VAL A 8 3.67 20.55 -15.66
CA VAL A 8 3.27 19.77 -14.47
C VAL A 8 4.13 20.17 -13.25
N LEU A 9 5.44 20.30 -13.42
CA LEU A 9 6.31 20.76 -12.33
C LEU A 9 5.96 22.16 -11.86
N HIS A 10 5.66 23.07 -12.79
CA HIS A 10 5.22 24.43 -12.46
C HIS A 10 3.90 24.43 -11.72
N GLU A 11 2.94 23.63 -12.15
CA GLU A 11 1.63 23.47 -11.49
C GLU A 11 1.79 22.91 -10.07
N ILE A 12 2.62 21.88 -9.87
CA ILE A 12 2.92 21.35 -8.54
C ILE A 12 3.60 22.43 -7.65
N ALA A 13 4.53 23.18 -8.21
CA ALA A 13 5.24 24.21 -7.45
C ALA A 13 4.36 25.41 -7.04
N THR A 14 3.35 25.73 -7.85
CA THR A 14 2.45 26.87 -7.60
C THR A 14 1.18 26.51 -6.84
N SER A 15 0.62 25.32 -7.07
CA SER A 15 -0.65 24.87 -6.52
C SER A 15 -0.51 23.83 -5.40
N GLY A 16 0.70 23.30 -5.19
CA GLY A 16 0.97 22.15 -4.34
C GLY A 16 0.55 20.83 -5.00
N THR A 17 0.93 19.72 -4.37
CA THR A 17 0.53 18.39 -4.83
C THR A 17 -0.93 18.14 -4.44
N THR A 18 -1.78 17.80 -5.42
CA THR A 18 -3.17 17.46 -5.16
C THR A 18 -3.44 15.98 -5.47
N PHE A 19 -4.17 15.33 -4.56
CA PHE A 19 -4.71 13.99 -4.73
C PHE A 19 -6.25 14.00 -4.65
N LYS A 20 -6.84 15.15 -4.95
CA LYS A 20 -8.29 15.32 -4.94
C LYS A 20 -8.95 14.26 -5.84
N ASP A 21 -10.02 13.67 -5.36
CA ASP A 21 -10.78 12.61 -6.04
C ASP A 21 -9.94 11.35 -6.37
N LYS A 22 -8.85 11.12 -5.63
CA LYS A 22 -8.02 9.93 -5.72
C LYS A 22 -8.28 8.99 -4.56
N ASN A 23 -8.38 7.70 -4.86
CA ASN A 23 -8.58 6.64 -3.89
C ASN A 23 -7.30 5.81 -3.75
N ALA A 24 -6.79 5.70 -2.53
CA ALA A 24 -5.55 5.00 -2.24
C ALA A 24 -5.75 3.91 -1.19
N LEU A 25 -5.17 2.73 -1.43
CA LEU A 25 -5.07 1.65 -0.46
C LEU A 25 -3.63 1.56 0.06
N LEU A 26 -3.44 1.68 1.37
CA LEU A 26 -2.16 1.52 2.04
C LEU A 26 -2.22 0.33 3.00
N THR A 27 -1.26 -0.57 2.90
CA THR A 27 -1.09 -1.67 3.87
C THR A 27 0.24 -1.54 4.61
N GLY A 28 0.31 -2.08 5.83
CA GLY A 28 1.56 -2.13 6.60
C GLY A 28 2.03 -0.79 7.14
N ILE A 29 1.13 0.14 7.39
CA ILE A 29 1.47 1.43 7.98
C ILE A 29 1.37 1.37 9.51
N GLY A 30 2.51 1.49 10.17
CA GLY A 30 2.60 1.57 11.63
C GLY A 30 3.21 2.90 12.08
N LYS A 31 3.11 3.20 13.37
CA LYS A 31 3.72 4.40 13.96
C LYS A 31 5.22 4.46 13.63
N GLY A 32 5.66 5.58 13.08
CA GLY A 32 7.07 5.80 12.70
C GLY A 32 7.49 5.16 11.38
N SER A 33 6.57 4.55 10.62
CA SER A 33 6.87 4.00 9.30
C SER A 33 6.86 5.08 8.20
N ILE A 34 7.54 4.80 7.09
CA ILE A 34 7.48 5.63 5.87
C ILE A 34 6.03 5.76 5.38
N GLY A 35 5.23 4.71 5.51
CA GLY A 35 3.82 4.71 5.12
C GLY A 35 2.98 5.77 5.84
N ILE A 36 3.32 6.14 7.08
CA ILE A 36 2.65 7.22 7.80
C ILE A 36 2.92 8.59 7.13
N GLU A 37 4.13 8.85 6.68
CA GLU A 37 4.43 10.12 6.00
C GLU A 37 3.74 10.20 4.63
N ILE A 38 3.63 9.09 3.93
CA ILE A 38 2.85 8.99 2.69
C ILE A 38 1.36 9.20 2.96
N LEU A 39 0.81 8.59 4.01
CA LEU A 39 -0.57 8.81 4.45
C LEU A 39 -0.85 10.30 4.68
N LYS A 40 0.05 10.98 5.41
CA LYS A 40 -0.06 12.43 5.66
C LYS A 40 -0.08 13.23 4.36
N GLY A 41 0.82 12.91 3.43
CA GLY A 41 0.88 13.56 2.11
C GLY A 41 -0.41 13.36 1.30
N LEU A 42 -0.94 12.16 1.25
CA LEU A 42 -2.20 11.85 0.55
C LEU A 42 -3.39 12.58 1.17
N LEU A 43 -3.51 12.60 2.51
CA LEU A 43 -4.60 13.28 3.21
C LEU A 43 -4.51 14.80 3.05
N SER A 44 -3.32 15.38 3.14
CA SER A 44 -3.13 16.81 2.91
C SER A 44 -3.43 17.22 1.46
N GLY A 45 -3.21 16.31 0.51
CA GLY A 45 -3.56 16.50 -0.91
C GLY A 45 -5.02 16.23 -1.26
N GLY A 46 -5.87 15.83 -0.30
CA GLY A 46 -7.31 15.64 -0.53
C GLY A 46 -7.74 14.24 -0.96
N ALA A 47 -6.87 13.23 -0.81
CA ALA A 47 -7.21 11.85 -1.18
C ALA A 47 -8.21 11.19 -0.22
N HIS A 48 -8.95 10.22 -0.73
CA HIS A 48 -9.63 9.21 0.07
C HIS A 48 -8.68 8.04 0.31
N VAL A 49 -8.30 7.82 1.55
CA VAL A 49 -7.29 6.82 1.90
C VAL A 49 -7.90 5.71 2.72
N ILE A 50 -7.70 4.48 2.26
CA ILE A 50 -8.04 3.27 2.99
C ILE A 50 -6.74 2.72 3.56
N ILE A 51 -6.66 2.58 4.87
CA ILE A 51 -5.53 1.99 5.55
C ILE A 51 -5.92 0.69 6.23
N THR A 52 -4.98 -0.23 6.29
CA THR A 52 -5.20 -1.52 6.92
C THR A 52 -4.35 -1.70 8.17
N THR A 53 -4.88 -2.41 9.15
CA THR A 53 -4.17 -2.74 10.37
C THR A 53 -4.51 -4.14 10.85
N SER A 54 -3.48 -4.91 11.26
CA SER A 54 -3.66 -6.20 11.93
C SER A 54 -4.02 -6.05 13.41
N ARG A 55 -3.85 -4.85 13.98
CA ARG A 55 -4.14 -4.52 15.37
C ARG A 55 -5.26 -3.49 15.45
N TYR A 56 -6.48 -3.95 15.14
CA TYR A 56 -7.64 -3.07 15.20
C TYR A 56 -8.13 -2.94 16.65
N ASN A 57 -7.65 -1.92 17.34
CA ASN A 57 -8.05 -1.58 18.70
C ASN A 57 -8.23 -0.06 18.83
N ARG A 58 -8.82 0.36 19.95
CA ARG A 58 -9.13 1.77 20.21
C ARG A 58 -7.91 2.68 20.07
N THR A 59 -6.79 2.32 20.66
CA THR A 59 -5.55 3.12 20.62
C THR A 59 -5.03 3.30 19.19
N THR A 60 -5.09 2.25 18.39
CA THR A 60 -4.67 2.29 16.97
C THR A 60 -5.60 3.18 16.15
N VAL A 61 -6.90 3.07 16.35
CA VAL A 61 -7.89 3.90 15.65
C VAL A 61 -7.74 5.37 16.06
N GLU A 62 -7.63 5.67 17.36
CA GLU A 62 -7.42 7.03 17.87
C GLU A 62 -6.13 7.66 17.32
N TYR A 63 -5.06 6.87 17.16
CA TYR A 63 -3.82 7.34 16.54
C TYR A 63 -4.04 7.80 15.09
N TYR A 64 -4.71 7.01 14.27
CA TYR A 64 -4.99 7.41 12.89
C TYR A 64 -5.99 8.54 12.79
N GLN A 65 -6.99 8.59 13.68
CA GLN A 65 -7.92 9.72 13.77
C GLN A 65 -7.18 11.02 14.10
N SER A 66 -6.20 11.00 15.00
CA SER A 66 -5.41 12.18 15.34
C SER A 66 -4.61 12.71 14.14
N ILE A 67 -4.06 11.80 13.31
CA ILE A 67 -3.39 12.19 12.07
C ILE A 67 -4.36 12.87 11.12
N TYR A 68 -5.53 12.26 10.91
CA TYR A 68 -6.55 12.81 10.03
C TYR A 68 -7.04 14.19 10.50
N GLN A 69 -7.31 14.35 11.79
CA GLN A 69 -7.75 15.62 12.36
C GLN A 69 -6.71 16.75 12.24
N THR A 70 -5.42 16.38 12.25
CA THR A 70 -4.33 17.37 12.21
C THR A 70 -3.96 17.77 10.78
N ILE A 71 -4.06 16.83 9.84
CA ILE A 71 -3.44 16.96 8.49
C ILE A 71 -4.46 16.85 7.37
N GLY A 72 -5.62 16.21 7.61
CA GLY A 72 -6.63 16.03 6.58
C GLY A 72 -7.11 17.35 6.00
N SER A 73 -7.03 17.50 4.69
CA SER A 73 -7.55 18.66 3.97
C SER A 73 -9.05 18.50 3.67
N GLN A 74 -9.68 19.60 3.28
CA GLN A 74 -11.09 19.57 2.87
C GLN A 74 -11.28 18.60 1.68
N GLY A 75 -12.22 17.68 1.81
CA GLY A 75 -12.52 16.66 0.82
C GLY A 75 -11.72 15.37 0.97
N SER A 76 -10.70 15.31 1.86
CA SER A 76 -10.03 14.05 2.18
C SER A 76 -10.92 13.15 3.05
N ALA A 77 -10.67 11.85 3.00
CA ALA A 77 -11.32 10.86 3.86
C ALA A 77 -10.32 9.79 4.29
N LEU A 78 -10.52 9.24 5.49
CA LEU A 78 -9.70 8.15 6.03
C LEU A 78 -10.60 7.01 6.50
N THR A 79 -10.39 5.83 5.94
CA THR A 79 -11.03 4.58 6.37
C THR A 79 -9.99 3.63 6.95
N VAL A 80 -10.22 3.15 8.17
CA VAL A 80 -9.33 2.18 8.83
C VAL A 80 -10.01 0.82 8.84
N VAL A 81 -9.37 -0.20 8.25
CA VAL A 81 -9.93 -1.53 8.08
C VAL A 81 -9.09 -2.57 8.82
N PRO A 82 -9.70 -3.44 9.65
CA PRO A 82 -9.00 -4.60 10.19
C PRO A 82 -8.63 -5.55 9.05
N PHE A 83 -7.37 -6.00 9.03
CA PHE A 83 -6.88 -6.79 7.92
C PHE A 83 -5.63 -7.59 8.29
N ASN A 84 -5.62 -8.86 7.94
CA ASN A 84 -4.44 -9.72 8.03
C ASN A 84 -3.93 -10.05 6.63
N GLN A 85 -2.85 -9.40 6.21
CA GLN A 85 -2.26 -9.64 4.89
C GLN A 85 -1.69 -11.08 4.73
N GLY A 86 -1.50 -11.82 5.80
CA GLY A 86 -1.15 -13.24 5.76
C GLY A 86 -2.31 -14.16 5.32
N SER A 87 -3.56 -13.65 5.32
CA SER A 87 -4.76 -14.40 4.99
C SER A 87 -5.27 -14.04 3.58
N LYS A 88 -5.36 -15.03 2.71
CA LYS A 88 -5.96 -14.86 1.38
C LYS A 88 -7.44 -14.45 1.46
N GLN A 89 -8.17 -15.00 2.43
CA GLN A 89 -9.58 -14.69 2.64
C GLN A 89 -9.77 -13.22 3.03
N ASP A 90 -8.90 -12.69 3.89
CA ASP A 90 -8.93 -11.26 4.26
C ASP A 90 -8.63 -10.37 3.05
N VAL A 91 -7.71 -10.80 2.17
CA VAL A 91 -7.41 -10.08 0.92
C VAL A 91 -8.66 -9.97 0.04
N GLU A 92 -9.35 -11.08 -0.18
CA GLU A 92 -10.58 -11.12 -0.97
C GLU A 92 -11.68 -10.26 -0.33
N ALA A 93 -11.87 -10.38 0.99
CA ALA A 93 -12.85 -9.60 1.74
C ALA A 93 -12.56 -8.10 1.72
N LEU A 94 -11.30 -7.69 1.86
CA LEU A 94 -10.89 -6.29 1.79
C LEU A 94 -11.22 -5.68 0.43
N VAL A 95 -10.84 -6.36 -0.65
CA VAL A 95 -11.08 -5.87 -2.01
C VAL A 95 -12.58 -5.84 -2.30
N ASP A 96 -13.32 -6.87 -1.86
CA ASP A 96 -14.78 -6.88 -1.99
C ASP A 96 -15.43 -5.70 -1.25
N TYR A 97 -15.04 -5.44 -0.02
CA TYR A 97 -15.49 -4.31 0.78
C TYR A 97 -15.24 -2.96 0.08
N ILE A 98 -14.06 -2.75 -0.51
CA ILE A 98 -13.72 -1.51 -1.22
C ILE A 98 -14.62 -1.30 -2.43
N TYR A 99 -14.82 -2.33 -3.25
CA TYR A 99 -15.55 -2.20 -4.51
C TYR A 99 -17.06 -2.31 -4.37
N THR A 100 -17.56 -3.08 -3.40
CA THR A 100 -19.00 -3.28 -3.22
C THR A 100 -19.62 -2.38 -2.14
N THR A 101 -18.98 -2.27 -0.97
CA THR A 101 -19.53 -1.51 0.16
C THR A 101 -19.16 -0.03 0.08
N LEU A 102 -17.89 0.28 -0.16
CA LEU A 102 -17.45 1.66 -0.32
C LEU A 102 -17.74 2.21 -1.72
N GLY A 103 -17.90 1.34 -2.71
CA GLY A 103 -18.14 1.73 -4.10
C GLY A 103 -16.96 2.55 -4.70
N MET A 104 -15.74 2.31 -4.22
CA MET A 104 -14.56 3.06 -4.61
C MET A 104 -13.76 2.32 -5.68
N ASP A 105 -13.33 3.03 -6.71
CA ASP A 105 -12.31 2.55 -7.64
C ASP A 105 -10.93 3.04 -7.19
N LEU A 106 -9.97 2.13 -7.03
CA LEU A 106 -8.63 2.46 -6.56
C LEU A 106 -7.79 3.09 -7.67
N ASP A 107 -7.15 4.22 -7.36
CA ASP A 107 -6.13 4.87 -8.19
C ASP A 107 -4.71 4.39 -7.78
N TYR A 108 -4.48 4.15 -6.48
CA TYR A 108 -3.17 3.76 -5.94
C TYR A 108 -3.26 2.58 -5.00
N ILE A 109 -2.29 1.66 -5.10
CA ILE A 109 -2.00 0.64 -4.09
C ILE A 109 -0.56 0.81 -3.62
N LEU A 110 -0.38 0.96 -2.30
CA LEU A 110 0.91 1.12 -1.64
C LEU A 110 1.08 0.02 -0.59
N PRO A 111 1.60 -1.15 -0.98
CA PRO A 111 1.65 -2.34 -0.14
C PRO A 111 2.94 -2.36 0.70
N PHE A 112 2.97 -1.63 1.81
CA PHE A 112 4.12 -1.55 2.71
C PHE A 112 4.16 -2.64 3.79
N ALA A 113 3.18 -3.54 3.84
CA ALA A 113 3.18 -4.60 4.83
C ALA A 113 4.42 -5.49 4.67
N ALA A 114 5.20 -5.59 5.73
CA ALA A 114 6.40 -6.39 5.78
C ALA A 114 6.59 -6.97 7.18
N ILE A 115 7.19 -8.13 7.26
CA ILE A 115 7.69 -8.70 8.51
C ILE A 115 9.21 -8.58 8.47
N PRO A 116 9.83 -7.87 9.41
CA PRO A 116 11.28 -7.85 9.50
C PRO A 116 11.76 -9.25 9.88
N GLU A 117 12.63 -9.80 9.09
CA GLU A 117 13.26 -11.06 9.34
C GLU A 117 14.75 -10.94 9.08
N ASN A 118 15.52 -11.24 10.10
CA ASN A 118 16.98 -11.38 10.00
C ASN A 118 17.24 -12.79 9.46
N GLY A 119 18.02 -12.89 8.39
CA GLY A 119 18.21 -14.12 7.65
C GLY A 119 18.45 -15.34 8.52
N CYS A 120 17.77 -16.42 8.16
CA CYS A 120 18.00 -17.74 8.71
C CYS A 120 18.87 -18.54 7.73
N GLU A 121 19.68 -19.45 8.22
CA GLU A 121 20.29 -20.48 7.38
C GLU A 121 19.19 -21.42 6.83
N ILE A 122 19.51 -22.17 5.78
CA ILE A 122 18.53 -23.02 5.08
C ILE A 122 17.88 -24.04 6.02
N ASP A 123 18.59 -24.52 7.01
CA ASP A 123 18.11 -25.46 8.02
C ASP A 123 17.31 -24.78 9.16
N GLY A 124 17.31 -23.46 9.22
CA GLY A 124 16.58 -22.65 10.21
C GLY A 124 15.28 -22.04 9.72
N LEU A 125 14.76 -22.45 8.55
CA LEU A 125 13.49 -21.96 8.02
C LEU A 125 12.33 -22.35 8.96
N ASN A 126 11.47 -21.39 9.24
CA ASN A 126 10.36 -21.52 10.18
C ASN A 126 9.08 -20.83 9.68
N ASP A 127 7.99 -21.03 10.41
CA ASP A 127 6.65 -20.46 10.07
C ASP A 127 6.68 -18.94 9.88
N LYS A 128 7.56 -18.23 10.58
CA LYS A 128 7.70 -16.78 10.42
C LYS A 128 8.27 -16.42 9.06
N PHE A 129 9.21 -17.21 8.54
CA PHE A 129 9.77 -17.06 7.21
C PHE A 129 8.69 -17.26 6.15
N GLU A 130 7.90 -18.34 6.24
CA GLU A 130 6.80 -18.60 5.32
C GLU A 130 5.76 -17.48 5.37
N LEU A 131 5.37 -17.03 6.57
CA LEU A 131 4.44 -15.94 6.75
C LEU A 131 4.96 -14.63 6.13
N ALA A 132 6.25 -14.34 6.28
CA ALA A 132 6.89 -13.17 5.69
C ALA A 132 6.81 -13.21 4.15
N HIS A 133 7.11 -14.36 3.55
CA HIS A 133 6.99 -14.57 2.10
C HIS A 133 5.54 -14.40 1.62
N HIS A 134 4.58 -14.97 2.35
CA HIS A 134 3.16 -14.80 2.02
C HIS A 134 2.74 -13.32 2.07
N ILE A 135 3.12 -12.59 3.09
CA ILE A 135 2.74 -11.17 3.24
C ILE A 135 3.40 -10.30 2.19
N MET A 136 4.72 -10.46 1.99
CA MET A 136 5.49 -9.51 1.17
C MET A 136 5.44 -9.81 -0.32
N LEU A 137 5.10 -11.04 -0.72
CA LEU A 137 5.06 -11.42 -2.13
C LEU A 137 3.70 -12.00 -2.54
N VAL A 138 3.33 -13.18 -2.02
CA VAL A 138 2.18 -13.95 -2.51
C VAL A 138 0.87 -13.16 -2.37
N ASN A 139 0.56 -12.67 -1.18
CA ASN A 139 -0.69 -11.95 -0.92
C ASN A 139 -0.67 -10.52 -1.45
N LEU A 140 0.50 -9.92 -1.64
CA LEU A 140 0.62 -8.68 -2.41
C LEU A 140 0.13 -8.89 -3.85
N LEU A 141 0.59 -9.96 -4.52
CA LEU A 141 0.13 -10.31 -5.85
C LEU A 141 -1.36 -10.66 -5.88
N HIS A 142 -1.87 -11.32 -4.84
CA HIS A 142 -3.30 -11.57 -4.69
C HIS A 142 -4.11 -10.28 -4.59
N ILE A 143 -3.66 -9.28 -3.82
CA ILE A 143 -4.32 -7.96 -3.75
C ILE A 143 -4.42 -7.36 -5.16
N VAL A 144 -3.30 -7.27 -5.87
CA VAL A 144 -3.25 -6.68 -7.22
C VAL A 144 -4.14 -7.44 -8.21
N GLY A 145 -4.07 -8.77 -8.20
CA GLY A 145 -4.87 -9.63 -9.08
C GLY A 145 -6.38 -9.54 -8.80
N THR A 146 -6.76 -9.53 -7.52
CA THR A 146 -8.17 -9.41 -7.12
C THR A 146 -8.73 -8.03 -7.47
N VAL A 147 -7.97 -6.96 -7.25
CA VAL A 147 -8.35 -5.60 -7.66
C VAL A 147 -8.52 -5.52 -9.17
N LYS A 148 -7.58 -6.08 -9.96
CA LYS A 148 -7.70 -6.14 -11.42
C LYS A 148 -8.99 -6.83 -11.85
N GLY A 149 -9.34 -7.96 -11.24
CA GLY A 149 -10.59 -8.68 -11.51
C GLY A 149 -11.83 -7.86 -11.17
N LYS A 150 -11.85 -7.18 -10.03
CA LYS A 150 -12.97 -6.32 -9.61
C LYS A 150 -13.14 -5.10 -10.51
N LYS A 151 -12.06 -4.43 -10.89
CA LYS A 151 -12.12 -3.31 -11.86
C LYS A 151 -12.74 -3.76 -13.17
N ALA A 152 -12.34 -4.91 -13.69
CA ALA A 152 -12.89 -5.46 -14.93
C ALA A 152 -14.39 -5.79 -14.79
N SER A 153 -14.82 -6.42 -13.70
CA SER A 153 -16.21 -6.80 -13.47
C SER A 153 -17.16 -5.62 -13.26
N HIS A 154 -16.68 -4.53 -12.67
CA HIS A 154 -17.43 -3.30 -12.42
C HIS A 154 -17.35 -2.28 -13.56
N GLN A 155 -16.68 -2.63 -14.67
CA GLN A 155 -16.47 -1.75 -15.83
C GLN A 155 -15.81 -0.41 -15.50
N PHE A 156 -15.01 -0.37 -14.43
CA PHE A 156 -14.16 0.78 -14.09
C PHE A 156 -12.98 0.89 -15.08
N ILE A 157 -13.27 1.28 -16.31
CA ILE A 157 -12.28 1.32 -17.40
C ILE A 157 -11.55 2.67 -17.46
N THR A 158 -11.97 3.63 -16.64
CA THR A 158 -11.66 5.03 -16.87
C THR A 158 -10.25 5.48 -16.44
N ARG A 159 -9.61 4.79 -15.52
CA ARG A 159 -8.26 5.17 -15.04
C ARG A 159 -7.40 3.94 -14.74
N PRO A 160 -6.15 3.90 -15.23
CA PRO A 160 -5.21 2.86 -14.82
C PRO A 160 -4.85 3.04 -13.34
N MET A 161 -4.86 1.95 -12.60
CA MET A 161 -4.38 1.90 -11.23
C MET A 161 -2.85 1.83 -11.21
N GLN A 162 -2.23 2.58 -10.31
CA GLN A 162 -0.79 2.52 -10.07
C GLN A 162 -0.49 1.71 -8.81
N VAL A 163 0.42 0.76 -8.93
CA VAL A 163 0.96 0.01 -7.79
C VAL A 163 2.36 0.52 -7.50
N ILE A 164 2.58 1.07 -6.31
CA ILE A 164 3.87 1.62 -5.89
C ILE A 164 4.51 0.64 -4.92
N LEU A 165 5.48 -0.10 -5.41
CA LEU A 165 6.16 -1.15 -4.65
C LEU A 165 7.28 -0.57 -3.78
N PRO A 166 7.33 -0.92 -2.49
CA PRO A 166 8.45 -0.55 -1.63
C PRO A 166 9.62 -1.49 -1.90
N LEU A 167 10.50 -1.12 -2.80
CA LEU A 167 11.76 -1.82 -3.03
C LEU A 167 12.80 -1.44 -1.96
N SER A 168 13.89 -2.18 -1.88
CA SER A 168 14.97 -1.95 -0.93
C SER A 168 16.32 -1.92 -1.64
N PRO A 169 17.23 -0.99 -1.32
CA PRO A 169 18.59 -1.03 -1.84
C PRO A 169 19.42 -2.18 -1.24
N ASN A 170 18.92 -2.83 -0.20
CA ASN A 170 19.67 -3.86 0.52
C ASN A 170 19.67 -5.23 -0.18
N HIS A 171 18.95 -5.39 -1.27
CA HIS A 171 18.98 -6.63 -2.01
C HIS A 171 20.38 -6.89 -2.64
N GLY A 172 21.04 -7.92 -2.19
CA GLY A 172 22.29 -8.41 -2.77
C GLY A 172 23.59 -7.72 -2.31
N LEU A 173 23.54 -6.63 -1.53
CA LEU A 173 24.73 -5.91 -1.07
C LEU A 173 25.11 -6.23 0.39
N PHE A 174 24.13 -6.49 1.22
CA PHE A 174 24.32 -6.83 2.63
C PHE A 174 23.72 -8.20 2.88
N GLY A 175 24.53 -9.19 3.15
CA GLY A 175 24.05 -10.52 3.55
C GLY A 175 23.21 -10.45 4.83
N ASN A 176 22.37 -11.47 5.06
CA ASN A 176 21.53 -11.67 6.23
C ASN A 176 20.17 -10.95 6.31
N ASP A 177 19.69 -10.31 5.25
CA ASP A 177 18.33 -9.79 5.23
C ASP A 177 17.26 -10.85 4.84
N GLY A 178 17.68 -12.10 4.65
CA GLY A 178 16.82 -13.28 4.45
C GLY A 178 15.74 -13.06 3.40
N ILE A 179 14.54 -13.56 3.70
CA ILE A 179 13.38 -13.51 2.80
C ILE A 179 12.93 -12.09 2.48
N TYR A 180 13.27 -11.09 3.29
CA TYR A 180 12.97 -9.70 3.00
C TYR A 180 13.63 -9.28 1.69
N SER A 181 14.94 -9.46 1.57
CA SER A 181 15.71 -9.13 0.36
C SER A 181 15.21 -9.92 -0.86
N GLU A 182 15.01 -11.22 -0.71
CA GLU A 182 14.53 -12.10 -1.78
C GLU A 182 13.15 -11.70 -2.28
N SER A 183 12.23 -11.34 -1.37
CA SER A 183 10.91 -10.84 -1.74
C SER A 183 10.98 -9.53 -2.53
N LYS A 184 11.90 -8.64 -2.18
CA LYS A 184 12.09 -7.38 -2.91
C LYS A 184 12.68 -7.57 -4.30
N ILE A 185 13.66 -8.46 -4.45
CA ILE A 185 14.22 -8.86 -5.76
C ILE A 185 13.14 -9.50 -6.63
N SER A 186 12.33 -10.39 -6.05
CA SER A 186 11.23 -11.04 -6.77
C SER A 186 10.20 -10.04 -7.27
N LEU A 187 9.83 -9.05 -6.46
CA LEU A 187 8.92 -7.97 -6.86
C LEU A 187 9.49 -7.15 -8.01
N GLU A 188 10.78 -6.78 -7.95
CA GLU A 188 11.44 -6.04 -9.03
C GLU A 188 11.40 -6.81 -10.34
N THR A 189 11.71 -8.12 -10.31
CA THR A 189 11.70 -8.97 -11.50
C THR A 189 10.29 -9.13 -12.09
N LEU A 190 9.26 -9.32 -11.23
CA LEU A 190 7.89 -9.57 -11.67
C LEU A 190 7.24 -8.34 -12.34
N PHE A 191 7.65 -7.13 -11.98
CA PHE A 191 7.03 -5.90 -12.49
C PHE A 191 7.87 -5.17 -13.54
N ASN A 192 9.01 -5.73 -13.93
CA ASN A 192 9.81 -5.24 -15.04
C ASN A 192 9.45 -5.85 -16.41
N HIS A 193 8.36 -6.63 -16.48
CA HIS A 193 7.87 -7.29 -17.69
C HIS A 193 6.54 -6.74 -18.18
#